data_491f13626662674cc4a1a59e67e25666
#
_entry.id   491f13626662674cc4a1a59e67e25666
#
_cell.length_a   1.000
_cell.length_b   1.000
_cell.length_c   1.000
_cell.angle_alpha   90.00
_cell.angle_beta   90.00
_cell.angle_gamma   90.00
#
_symmetry.space_group_name_H-M   'P 1'
#
loop_
_entity.id
_entity.type
_entity.pdbx_description
1 polymer ?
#
loop_
_entity_poly.entity_id
_entity_poly.type
_entity_poly.pdbx_seq_one_letter_code
_entity_poly.pdbx_strand_id
1 'polypeptide(L)'
;VSLIALFLLASGLIPVPVEKVFPPGAVINVTEAPYRAVPDDGQDDTAALQRAITENLESGRVLYLPAGVYEVSATLRSLGPDGHWKPRVTLQGQHRDRTIIRLRDGAPGFGNPRVPASVYESGSLWQPGDSPGGGGNKAFSNNVLDLTIDTGRGNPGAIGIEWANSNQGTIADVRVLSADGQGVAGISMARAIPGPGFLTRVEVRGYDYGIRVEDVQYGFTLENVWLEGQGKAGLYMKDNLAHVRRLYSRNRVPAVEVRGDSAVLTLVESDLRGGDPARPAIECEGALYLRQVESEGYKQTVEPGRERQWIVPAESTVIPEAPNYFYADLSDWEPVGERRPGEPDDTGAIQRALDSGKGTVYFRNTRVYFLSETLVARGKVRRILGLGTELNLGAAKEPFSNREQPRPLLRVDPAEADTIYIEDFLFNAQYPGEVLVEHNSPRTVVIRRCLGWVGAEGFRRSYRNTPAAAGARVFLEDVFLPGWEFRGVEVWARQFNPENSDGDGSLPQVLSADSRLWILGFKTEGPAPFLVSRGPAARTVLLGAYNYVSAASPQPLPAGSVPYSLEEGASAELFFTTENFREGHDDYATYLRADGVNLRGADLPARWDGRNPKSRVMYYQNAGSARSRK
;
A
#
# COMPACT_ATOMS: atom_id res chain seq x y z
N VAL A 1 35.48 4.80 -8.09
CA VAL A 1 34.34 4.02 -7.61
C VAL A 1 33.30 5.05 -7.22
N SER A 2 32.25 5.16 -8.03
CA SER A 2 31.18 6.14 -7.84
C SER A 2 30.49 5.88 -6.48
N LEU A 3 30.08 6.95 -5.77
CA LEU A 3 29.24 6.85 -4.57
C LEU A 3 27.98 5.98 -4.82
N ILE A 4 27.48 5.97 -6.06
CA ILE A 4 26.36 5.15 -6.52
C ILE A 4 26.70 3.65 -6.47
N ALA A 5 27.90 3.25 -6.90
CA ALA A 5 28.34 1.85 -6.84
C ALA A 5 28.51 1.36 -5.38
N LEU A 6 28.93 2.24 -4.48
CA LEU A 6 29.04 1.91 -3.04
C LEU A 6 27.65 1.79 -2.38
N PHE A 7 26.69 2.60 -2.82
CA PHE A 7 25.31 2.56 -2.32
C PHE A 7 24.56 1.31 -2.82
N LEU A 8 24.75 0.90 -4.07
CA LEU A 8 24.18 -0.32 -4.65
C LEU A 8 24.77 -1.61 -4.08
N LEU A 9 26.05 -1.61 -3.73
CA LEU A 9 26.68 -2.74 -3.01
C LEU A 9 26.18 -2.88 -1.57
N ALA A 10 25.79 -1.79 -0.93
CA ALA A 10 25.19 -1.81 0.41
C ALA A 10 23.67 -2.08 0.41
N SER A 11 22.98 -1.76 -0.69
CA SER A 11 21.51 -1.87 -0.80
C SER A 11 21.01 -3.24 -1.27
N GLY A 12 21.89 -4.12 -1.75
CA GLY A 12 21.53 -5.49 -2.16
C GLY A 12 21.31 -6.47 -1.02
N LEU A 13 21.51 -6.05 0.22
CA LEU A 13 21.27 -6.90 1.39
C LEU A 13 19.78 -6.87 1.78
N ILE A 14 19.18 -8.04 1.86
CA ILE A 14 17.83 -8.22 2.41
C ILE A 14 17.86 -7.71 3.86
N PRO A 15 17.00 -6.77 4.26
CA PRO A 15 17.00 -6.28 5.63
C PRO A 15 16.83 -7.40 6.64
N VAL A 16 17.58 -7.33 7.73
CA VAL A 16 17.44 -8.28 8.83
C VAL A 16 16.04 -8.11 9.42
N PRO A 17 15.24 -9.18 9.49
CA PRO A 17 13.90 -9.09 10.04
C PRO A 17 13.94 -8.83 11.54
N VAL A 18 12.95 -8.09 12.02
CA VAL A 18 12.79 -7.74 13.42
C VAL A 18 11.73 -8.63 14.05
N GLU A 19 12.03 -9.15 15.22
CA GLU A 19 11.09 -9.97 15.98
C GLU A 19 9.87 -9.16 16.40
N LYS A 20 8.69 -9.69 16.15
CA LYS A 20 7.40 -9.11 16.52
C LYS A 20 6.82 -9.93 17.68
N VAL A 21 6.68 -9.29 18.82
CA VAL A 21 6.02 -9.88 19.99
C VAL A 21 4.92 -8.95 20.45
N PHE A 22 3.86 -9.54 20.99
CA PHE A 22 2.69 -8.81 21.45
C PHE A 22 2.36 -9.16 22.89
N PRO A 23 1.83 -8.22 23.68
CA PRO A 23 1.32 -8.52 25.00
C PRO A 23 0.20 -9.58 24.94
N PRO A 24 0.05 -10.43 25.98
CA PRO A 24 -1.04 -11.40 26.04
C PRO A 24 -2.41 -10.77 25.81
N GLY A 25 -3.19 -11.37 24.91
CA GLY A 25 -4.54 -10.89 24.56
C GLY A 25 -4.60 -9.66 23.64
N ALA A 26 -3.44 -9.14 23.17
CA ALA A 26 -3.43 -8.07 22.18
C ALA A 26 -3.82 -8.56 20.78
N VAL A 27 -3.47 -9.79 20.47
CA VAL A 27 -3.71 -10.45 19.17
C VAL A 27 -4.28 -11.86 19.39
N ILE A 28 -4.77 -12.48 18.33
CA ILE A 28 -5.20 -13.89 18.37
C ILE A 28 -3.98 -14.76 18.12
N ASN A 29 -3.45 -15.39 19.17
CA ASN A 29 -2.39 -16.37 19.05
C ASN A 29 -2.95 -17.71 18.58
N VAL A 30 -2.57 -18.16 17.38
CA VAL A 30 -3.11 -19.41 16.78
C VAL A 30 -2.69 -20.68 17.54
N THR A 31 -1.65 -20.61 18.37
CA THR A 31 -1.20 -21.75 19.20
C THR A 31 -1.99 -21.91 20.50
N GLU A 32 -2.78 -20.92 20.87
CA GLU A 32 -3.63 -20.94 22.06
C GLU A 32 -5.04 -21.47 21.75
N ALA A 33 -5.78 -21.79 22.81
CA ALA A 33 -7.19 -22.13 22.65
C ALA A 33 -7.99 -20.97 22.05
N PRO A 34 -8.96 -21.20 21.15
CA PRO A 34 -9.51 -22.53 20.78
C PRO A 34 -8.76 -23.24 19.63
N TYR A 35 -7.81 -22.60 18.94
CA TYR A 35 -7.24 -23.07 17.68
C TYR A 35 -6.21 -24.17 17.88
N ARG A 36 -5.19 -23.95 18.72
CA ARG A 36 -4.17 -24.91 19.11
C ARG A 36 -3.37 -25.47 17.93
N ALA A 37 -2.99 -24.64 16.98
CA ALA A 37 -1.96 -25.01 16.02
C ALA A 37 -0.65 -25.31 16.76
N VAL A 38 0.10 -26.33 16.38
CA VAL A 38 1.29 -26.77 17.10
C VAL A 38 2.50 -26.77 16.15
N PRO A 39 3.27 -25.67 16.11
CA PRO A 39 4.45 -25.63 15.26
C PRO A 39 5.50 -26.64 15.69
N ASP A 40 6.35 -27.06 14.75
CA ASP A 40 7.52 -27.95 14.92
C ASP A 40 7.21 -29.40 15.37
N ASP A 41 5.94 -29.83 15.37
CA ASP A 41 5.59 -31.21 15.73
C ASP A 41 5.47 -32.16 14.51
N GLY A 42 5.59 -31.61 13.29
CA GLY A 42 5.47 -32.36 12.03
C GLY A 42 4.05 -32.83 11.70
N GLN A 43 3.05 -32.44 12.48
CA GLN A 43 1.66 -32.75 12.20
C GLN A 43 1.05 -31.70 11.26
N ASP A 44 -0.17 -31.95 10.83
CA ASP A 44 -0.90 -31.09 9.88
C ASP A 44 -1.71 -30.03 10.63
N ASP A 45 -1.29 -28.79 10.55
CA ASP A 45 -1.95 -27.63 11.14
C ASP A 45 -3.06 -27.01 10.27
N THR A 46 -3.32 -27.55 9.08
CA THR A 46 -4.28 -26.98 8.12
C THR A 46 -5.63 -26.67 8.77
N ALA A 47 -6.18 -27.63 9.51
CA ALA A 47 -7.50 -27.47 10.14
C ALA A 47 -7.51 -26.38 11.23
N ALA A 48 -6.45 -26.30 12.04
CA ALA A 48 -6.32 -25.30 13.10
C ALA A 48 -6.18 -23.90 12.55
N LEU A 49 -5.30 -23.72 11.56
CA LEU A 49 -5.08 -22.43 10.91
C LEU A 49 -6.30 -21.99 10.10
N GLN A 50 -6.93 -22.88 9.33
CA GLN A 50 -8.15 -22.57 8.58
C GLN A 50 -9.29 -22.17 9.52
N ARG A 51 -9.43 -22.85 10.64
CA ARG A 51 -10.42 -22.49 11.66
C ARG A 51 -10.15 -21.09 12.22
N ALA A 52 -8.90 -20.77 12.53
CA ALA A 52 -8.52 -19.43 12.99
C ALA A 52 -8.87 -18.35 11.96
N ILE A 53 -8.63 -18.60 10.68
CA ILE A 53 -9.01 -17.69 9.59
C ILE A 53 -10.54 -17.55 9.54
N THR A 54 -11.26 -18.67 9.44
CA THR A 54 -12.71 -18.70 9.23
C THR A 54 -13.50 -18.02 10.35
N GLU A 55 -13.10 -18.22 11.60
CA GLU A 55 -13.78 -17.61 12.76
C GLU A 55 -13.45 -16.11 12.94
N ASN A 56 -12.48 -15.57 12.20
CA ASN A 56 -12.04 -14.17 12.31
C ASN A 56 -12.14 -13.37 11.00
N LEU A 57 -12.87 -13.89 10.02
CA LEU A 57 -13.17 -13.16 8.78
C LEU A 57 -13.85 -11.83 9.08
N GLU A 58 -13.54 -10.79 8.30
CA GLU A 58 -14.08 -9.43 8.41
C GLU A 58 -13.84 -8.73 9.76
N SER A 59 -13.25 -9.42 10.73
CA SER A 59 -13.04 -8.86 12.08
C SER A 59 -11.93 -7.80 12.12
N GLY A 60 -11.02 -7.81 11.16
CA GLY A 60 -9.79 -7.01 11.18
C GLY A 60 -8.76 -7.46 12.22
N ARG A 61 -9.05 -8.54 12.98
CA ARG A 61 -8.15 -9.02 14.04
C ARG A 61 -6.89 -9.66 13.45
N VAL A 62 -5.78 -9.44 14.15
CA VAL A 62 -4.49 -10.02 13.78
C VAL A 62 -4.45 -11.49 14.23
N LEU A 63 -4.27 -12.39 13.28
CA LEU A 63 -3.96 -13.80 13.52
C LEU A 63 -2.44 -13.95 13.64
N TYR A 64 -1.97 -14.11 14.86
CA TYR A 64 -0.56 -14.14 15.18
C TYR A 64 -0.03 -15.58 15.23
N LEU A 65 1.01 -15.82 14.46
CA LEU A 65 1.73 -17.09 14.40
C LEU A 65 3.09 -16.94 15.10
N PRO A 66 3.29 -17.49 16.31
CA PRO A 66 4.62 -17.59 16.91
C PRO A 66 5.65 -18.27 16.01
N ALA A 67 6.94 -18.10 16.32
CA ALA A 67 8.00 -18.74 15.56
C ALA A 67 7.87 -20.27 15.63
N GLY A 68 8.12 -20.92 14.50
CA GLY A 68 8.07 -22.38 14.28
C GLY A 68 7.53 -22.70 12.89
N VAL A 69 7.56 -23.97 12.54
CA VAL A 69 7.11 -24.50 11.24
C VAL A 69 5.71 -25.09 11.40
N TYR A 70 4.74 -24.51 10.73
CA TYR A 70 3.35 -24.97 10.65
C TYR A 70 3.18 -25.76 9.35
N GLU A 71 3.07 -27.09 9.44
CA GLU A 71 2.87 -27.94 8.28
C GLU A 71 1.42 -27.85 7.80
N VAL A 72 1.22 -27.64 6.49
CA VAL A 72 -0.12 -27.63 5.88
C VAL A 72 -0.19 -28.58 4.69
N SER A 73 -1.34 -29.19 4.44
CA SER A 73 -1.58 -30.11 3.33
C SER A 73 -2.62 -29.58 2.32
N ALA A 74 -3.24 -28.46 2.58
CA ALA A 74 -4.25 -27.85 1.73
C ALA A 74 -4.20 -26.32 1.79
N THR A 75 -4.88 -25.66 0.86
CA THR A 75 -5.00 -24.19 0.78
C THR A 75 -5.69 -23.63 2.01
N LEU A 76 -5.08 -22.61 2.62
CA LEU A 76 -5.69 -21.74 3.62
C LEU A 76 -6.42 -20.61 2.91
N ARG A 77 -7.71 -20.38 3.21
CA ARG A 77 -8.55 -19.43 2.45
C ARG A 77 -9.30 -18.44 3.33
N SER A 78 -9.41 -17.21 2.86
CA SER A 78 -10.34 -16.24 3.44
C SER A 78 -11.77 -16.43 2.91
N LEU A 79 -12.24 -17.69 2.93
CA LEU A 79 -13.56 -18.11 2.46
C LEU A 79 -14.44 -18.48 3.64
N GLY A 80 -15.63 -17.87 3.70
CA GLY A 80 -16.60 -18.15 4.75
C GLY A 80 -17.32 -19.49 4.55
N PRO A 81 -17.95 -20.02 5.62
CA PRO A 81 -18.73 -21.26 5.53
C PRO A 81 -19.98 -21.10 4.64
N ASP A 82 -20.38 -19.89 4.34
CA ASP A 82 -21.41 -19.53 3.36
C ASP A 82 -20.93 -19.62 1.89
N GLY A 83 -19.66 -20.01 1.66
CA GLY A 83 -19.07 -20.07 0.35
C GLY A 83 -18.64 -18.71 -0.23
N HIS A 84 -18.70 -17.63 0.58
CA HIS A 84 -18.34 -16.29 0.13
C HIS A 84 -16.96 -15.87 0.63
N TRP A 85 -16.19 -15.24 -0.26
CA TRP A 85 -14.91 -14.64 0.08
C TRP A 85 -15.11 -13.44 1.00
N LYS A 86 -14.27 -13.34 2.02
CA LYS A 86 -14.34 -12.30 3.06
C LYS A 86 -13.00 -11.59 3.23
N PRO A 87 -13.00 -10.24 3.27
CA PRO A 87 -11.78 -9.45 3.46
C PRO A 87 -11.39 -9.30 4.93
N ARG A 88 -10.39 -8.43 5.16
CA ARG A 88 -9.90 -8.00 6.48
C ARG A 88 -9.28 -9.13 7.30
N VAL A 89 -8.46 -9.96 6.64
CA VAL A 89 -7.66 -11.00 7.28
C VAL A 89 -6.21 -10.54 7.35
N THR A 90 -5.65 -10.51 8.55
CA THR A 90 -4.23 -10.24 8.78
C THR A 90 -3.55 -11.49 9.35
N LEU A 91 -2.64 -12.08 8.57
CA LEU A 91 -1.71 -13.11 9.04
C LEU A 91 -0.41 -12.43 9.46
N GLN A 92 -0.02 -12.53 10.72
CA GLN A 92 1.16 -11.89 11.29
C GLN A 92 2.08 -12.93 11.91
N GLY A 93 3.24 -13.15 11.32
CA GLY A 93 4.28 -13.98 11.93
C GLY A 93 5.05 -13.25 13.03
N GLN A 94 5.69 -14.01 13.90
CA GLN A 94 6.63 -13.46 14.87
C GLN A 94 7.92 -12.97 14.21
N HIS A 95 8.37 -13.67 13.17
CA HIS A 95 9.62 -13.35 12.51
C HIS A 95 9.69 -14.00 11.12
N ARG A 96 10.01 -13.21 10.09
CA ARG A 96 10.06 -13.69 8.69
C ARG A 96 10.79 -15.02 8.52
N ASP A 97 11.96 -15.17 9.12
CA ASP A 97 12.83 -16.34 8.89
C ASP A 97 12.55 -17.50 9.85
N ARG A 98 11.66 -17.35 10.83
CA ARG A 98 11.37 -18.35 11.87
C ARG A 98 9.90 -18.75 11.97
N THR A 99 8.98 -17.95 11.45
CA THR A 99 7.57 -18.32 11.33
C THR A 99 7.32 -18.80 9.92
N ILE A 100 7.10 -20.09 9.74
CA ILE A 100 7.04 -20.74 8.43
C ILE A 100 5.73 -21.51 8.30
N ILE A 101 4.91 -21.15 7.33
CA ILE A 101 3.80 -21.99 6.86
C ILE A 101 4.35 -22.82 5.71
N ARG A 102 4.45 -24.14 5.91
CA ARG A 102 5.07 -25.05 4.95
C ARG A 102 4.06 -26.03 4.37
N LEU A 103 3.93 -26.02 3.06
CA LEU A 103 3.17 -27.03 2.35
C LEU A 103 3.95 -28.36 2.34
N ARG A 104 3.30 -29.43 2.70
CA ARG A 104 3.90 -30.77 2.68
C ARG A 104 4.37 -31.14 1.27
N ASP A 105 5.45 -31.93 1.21
CA ASP A 105 6.01 -32.39 -0.05
C ASP A 105 4.99 -33.26 -0.79
N GLY A 106 4.78 -33.03 -2.10
CA GLY A 106 3.83 -33.72 -2.93
C GLY A 106 2.37 -33.65 -2.47
N ALA A 107 1.97 -32.52 -1.91
CA ALA A 107 0.63 -32.33 -1.37
C ALA A 107 -0.47 -32.55 -2.43
N PRO A 108 -1.57 -33.25 -2.11
CA PRO A 108 -2.68 -33.45 -3.03
C PRO A 108 -3.27 -32.14 -3.55
N GLY A 109 -3.46 -32.02 -4.87
CA GLY A 109 -3.98 -30.81 -5.52
C GLY A 109 -2.93 -29.81 -5.99
N PHE A 110 -1.66 -29.96 -5.58
CA PHE A 110 -0.57 -29.04 -5.95
C PHE A 110 0.37 -29.59 -7.05
N GLY A 111 0.09 -30.77 -7.56
CA GLY A 111 0.94 -31.41 -8.56
C GLY A 111 0.72 -30.98 -10.02
N ASN A 112 -0.31 -30.21 -10.33
CA ASN A 112 -0.65 -29.85 -11.71
C ASN A 112 -0.51 -28.34 -11.99
N PRO A 113 0.52 -27.89 -12.72
CA PRO A 113 0.71 -26.47 -13.02
C PRO A 113 -0.35 -25.86 -13.96
N ARG A 114 -1.19 -26.68 -14.62
CA ARG A 114 -2.33 -26.18 -15.43
C ARG A 114 -3.57 -25.90 -14.59
N VAL A 115 -3.63 -26.42 -13.38
CA VAL A 115 -4.70 -26.18 -12.39
C VAL A 115 -3.99 -25.85 -11.07
N PRO A 116 -3.40 -24.65 -10.96
CA PRO A 116 -2.61 -24.30 -9.81
C PRO A 116 -3.45 -24.14 -8.55
N ALA A 117 -2.83 -24.35 -7.40
CA ALA A 117 -3.41 -24.13 -6.09
C ALA A 117 -2.44 -23.32 -5.21
N SER A 118 -2.98 -22.45 -4.37
CA SER A 118 -2.19 -21.59 -3.49
C SER A 118 -2.10 -22.14 -2.06
N VAL A 119 -0.99 -21.86 -1.39
CA VAL A 119 -0.86 -22.17 0.04
C VAL A 119 -1.75 -21.25 0.86
N TYR A 120 -1.73 -19.93 0.55
CA TYR A 120 -2.67 -18.98 1.12
C TYR A 120 -3.41 -18.21 0.02
N GLU A 121 -4.70 -17.99 0.24
CA GLU A 121 -5.57 -17.33 -0.73
C GLU A 121 -6.50 -16.34 -0.04
N SER A 122 -6.43 -15.05 -0.43
CA SER A 122 -7.32 -13.99 0.03
C SER A 122 -8.29 -13.56 -1.06
N GLY A 123 -9.38 -12.93 -0.69
CA GLY A 123 -10.35 -12.43 -1.67
C GLY A 123 -11.50 -11.65 -1.05
N SER A 124 -12.40 -11.21 -1.92
CA SER A 124 -13.69 -10.65 -1.51
C SER A 124 -14.80 -11.08 -2.47
N LEU A 125 -16.03 -10.97 -2.02
CA LEU A 125 -17.20 -10.99 -2.88
C LEU A 125 -17.39 -9.59 -3.45
N TRP A 126 -17.29 -9.44 -4.76
CA TRP A 126 -17.41 -8.11 -5.39
C TRP A 126 -18.89 -7.70 -5.54
N GLN A 127 -19.71 -8.57 -6.15
CA GLN A 127 -21.15 -8.35 -6.34
C GLN A 127 -21.93 -9.66 -6.18
N PRO A 128 -23.23 -9.61 -5.89
CA PRO A 128 -24.08 -10.78 -5.98
C PRO A 128 -24.02 -11.38 -7.40
N GLY A 129 -23.68 -12.65 -7.51
CA GLY A 129 -23.53 -13.35 -8.78
C GLY A 129 -22.10 -13.36 -9.34
N ASP A 130 -21.12 -12.80 -8.64
CA ASP A 130 -19.72 -12.88 -9.04
C ASP A 130 -19.21 -14.32 -9.06
N SER A 131 -18.20 -14.52 -9.92
CA SER A 131 -17.51 -15.79 -10.12
C SER A 131 -17.11 -16.43 -8.78
N PRO A 132 -17.18 -17.76 -8.67
CA PRO A 132 -16.71 -18.51 -7.50
C PRO A 132 -15.24 -18.23 -7.13
N GLY A 133 -14.44 -17.70 -8.05
CA GLY A 133 -13.05 -17.34 -7.82
C GLY A 133 -12.82 -16.12 -6.91
N GLY A 134 -13.88 -15.38 -6.57
CA GLY A 134 -13.73 -14.12 -5.82
C GLY A 134 -13.00 -13.05 -6.63
N GLY A 135 -12.94 -11.85 -6.08
CA GLY A 135 -12.25 -10.71 -6.68
C GLY A 135 -11.60 -9.81 -5.64
N GLY A 136 -10.98 -8.71 -6.11
CA GLY A 136 -10.27 -7.78 -5.27
C GLY A 136 -11.06 -6.54 -4.86
N ASN A 137 -12.13 -6.16 -5.56
CA ASN A 137 -12.70 -4.81 -5.43
C ASN A 137 -13.22 -4.42 -4.03
N LYS A 138 -13.51 -5.38 -3.16
CA LYS A 138 -13.86 -5.18 -1.74
C LYS A 138 -12.90 -5.89 -0.78
N ALA A 139 -11.76 -6.33 -1.26
CA ALA A 139 -10.78 -7.09 -0.50
C ALA A 139 -9.90 -6.20 0.38
N PHE A 140 -10.49 -5.29 1.13
CA PHE A 140 -9.79 -4.34 1.98
C PHE A 140 -9.03 -5.02 3.11
N SER A 141 -7.86 -4.49 3.45
CA SER A 141 -7.07 -4.87 4.63
C SER A 141 -6.71 -6.36 4.70
N ASN A 142 -6.42 -6.98 3.56
CA ASN A 142 -5.83 -8.32 3.54
C ASN A 142 -4.31 -8.19 3.69
N ASN A 143 -3.77 -8.60 4.82
CA ASN A 143 -2.35 -8.44 5.12
C ASN A 143 -1.65 -9.78 5.37
N VAL A 144 -0.40 -9.88 4.89
CA VAL A 144 0.51 -10.99 5.22
C VAL A 144 1.84 -10.38 5.66
N LEU A 145 2.21 -10.59 6.91
CA LEU A 145 3.29 -9.87 7.55
C LEU A 145 4.26 -10.80 8.29
N ASP A 146 5.55 -10.53 8.19
CA ASP A 146 6.64 -11.11 9.01
C ASP A 146 6.68 -12.65 9.05
N LEU A 147 6.45 -13.34 7.94
CA LEU A 147 6.48 -14.80 7.86
C LEU A 147 7.06 -15.32 6.55
N THR A 148 7.31 -16.63 6.50
CA THR A 148 7.70 -17.37 5.30
C THR A 148 6.57 -18.30 4.87
N ILE A 149 6.28 -18.32 3.56
CA ILE A 149 5.51 -19.39 2.90
C ILE A 149 6.51 -20.27 2.15
N ASP A 150 6.57 -21.55 2.51
CA ASP A 150 7.37 -22.57 1.82
C ASP A 150 6.44 -23.55 1.11
N THR A 151 6.54 -23.64 -0.20
CA THR A 151 5.71 -24.58 -0.98
C THR A 151 6.27 -26.00 -1.02
N GLY A 152 7.30 -26.31 -0.24
CA GLY A 152 7.88 -27.67 -0.15
C GLY A 152 8.49 -28.16 -1.46
N ARG A 153 8.50 -29.48 -1.64
CA ARG A 153 9.01 -30.18 -2.83
C ARG A 153 7.92 -30.97 -3.53
N GLY A 154 8.06 -31.18 -4.84
CA GLY A 154 7.13 -32.01 -5.62
C GLY A 154 5.73 -31.37 -5.78
N ASN A 155 5.63 -30.06 -5.69
CA ASN A 155 4.40 -29.28 -5.82
C ASN A 155 4.47 -28.31 -7.04
N PRO A 156 4.67 -28.80 -8.28
CA PRO A 156 4.89 -27.94 -9.45
C PRO A 156 3.68 -27.06 -9.81
N GLY A 157 2.50 -27.35 -9.29
CA GLY A 157 1.29 -26.52 -9.44
C GLY A 157 1.09 -25.51 -8.31
N ALA A 158 2.05 -25.39 -7.38
CA ALA A 158 1.88 -24.49 -6.24
C ALA A 158 2.03 -23.01 -6.61
N ILE A 159 1.20 -22.20 -5.95
CA ILE A 159 1.36 -20.76 -5.77
C ILE A 159 1.59 -20.53 -4.27
N GLY A 160 2.58 -19.71 -3.90
CA GLY A 160 2.78 -19.41 -2.50
C GLY A 160 1.61 -18.61 -1.92
N ILE A 161 1.34 -17.43 -2.47
CA ILE A 161 0.25 -16.55 -2.06
C ILE A 161 -0.55 -16.12 -3.29
N GLU A 162 -1.84 -16.41 -3.33
CA GLU A 162 -2.79 -15.84 -4.27
C GLU A 162 -3.52 -14.67 -3.56
N TRP A 163 -3.07 -13.45 -3.85
CA TRP A 163 -3.48 -12.28 -3.11
C TRP A 163 -4.45 -11.40 -3.89
N ALA A 164 -5.63 -11.21 -3.36
CA ALA A 164 -6.55 -10.18 -3.77
C ALA A 164 -6.62 -9.11 -2.68
N ASN A 165 -6.50 -7.87 -3.08
CA ASN A 165 -6.56 -6.71 -2.20
C ASN A 165 -7.26 -5.54 -2.89
N SER A 166 -7.72 -4.56 -2.12
CA SER A 166 -8.31 -3.31 -2.63
C SER A 166 -8.05 -2.16 -1.66
N ASN A 167 -7.74 -1.02 -2.22
CA ASN A 167 -7.54 0.28 -1.58
C ASN A 167 -6.48 0.32 -0.45
N GLN A 168 -6.48 -0.65 0.45
CA GLN A 168 -5.48 -0.82 1.50
C GLN A 168 -5.27 -2.31 1.77
N GLY A 169 -4.01 -2.73 1.83
CA GLY A 169 -3.52 -4.05 2.23
C GLY A 169 -2.05 -4.22 1.88
N THR A 170 -1.36 -4.96 2.72
CA THR A 170 0.11 -5.03 2.70
C THR A 170 0.62 -6.46 2.76
N ILE A 171 1.61 -6.78 1.92
CA ILE A 171 2.54 -7.89 2.13
C ILE A 171 3.89 -7.29 2.52
N ALA A 172 4.34 -7.50 3.76
CA ALA A 172 5.56 -6.90 4.25
C ALA A 172 6.42 -7.86 5.08
N ASP A 173 7.75 -7.79 4.86
CA ASP A 173 8.69 -8.67 5.55
C ASP A 173 8.35 -10.15 5.36
N VAL A 174 8.04 -10.54 4.12
CA VAL A 174 7.60 -11.89 3.75
C VAL A 174 8.63 -12.55 2.82
N ARG A 175 8.90 -13.84 3.08
CA ARG A 175 9.61 -14.70 2.15
C ARG A 175 8.67 -15.73 1.56
N VAL A 176 8.75 -15.95 0.25
CA VAL A 176 8.04 -17.04 -0.43
C VAL A 176 9.06 -17.88 -1.16
N LEU A 177 9.13 -19.17 -0.85
CA LEU A 177 10.14 -20.03 -1.43
C LEU A 177 9.57 -21.41 -1.84
N SER A 178 10.21 -22.01 -2.82
CA SER A 178 10.01 -23.39 -3.21
C SER A 178 11.31 -24.16 -2.95
N ALA A 179 11.24 -25.23 -2.18
CA ALA A 179 12.41 -26.00 -1.78
C ALA A 179 13.09 -26.78 -2.93
N ASP A 180 12.41 -26.97 -4.06
CA ASP A 180 12.95 -27.57 -5.29
C ASP A 180 12.94 -26.62 -6.50
N GLY A 181 12.53 -25.37 -6.29
CA GLY A 181 12.44 -24.34 -7.33
C GLY A 181 11.20 -24.43 -8.22
N GLN A 182 10.36 -25.46 -8.05
CA GLN A 182 9.16 -25.65 -8.85
C GLN A 182 7.95 -24.88 -8.29
N GLY A 183 7.01 -24.57 -9.14
CA GLY A 183 5.77 -23.86 -8.79
C GLY A 183 5.40 -22.85 -9.85
N VAL A 184 4.14 -22.42 -9.85
CA VAL A 184 3.62 -21.50 -10.87
C VAL A 184 4.00 -20.06 -10.56
N ALA A 185 3.79 -19.60 -9.33
CA ALA A 185 4.16 -18.25 -8.89
C ALA A 185 4.45 -18.21 -7.39
N GLY A 186 5.41 -17.38 -6.98
CA GLY A 186 5.59 -17.11 -5.57
C GLY A 186 4.41 -16.30 -5.01
N ILE A 187 4.14 -15.14 -5.62
CA ILE A 187 2.96 -14.31 -5.31
C ILE A 187 2.20 -14.08 -6.60
N SER A 188 0.91 -14.38 -6.58
CA SER A 188 0.00 -14.16 -7.70
C SER A 188 -1.07 -13.15 -7.32
N MET A 189 -1.30 -12.19 -8.19
CA MET A 189 -2.34 -11.16 -8.15
C MET A 189 -3.02 -11.17 -9.53
N ALA A 190 -3.61 -12.32 -9.87
CA ALA A 190 -4.11 -12.59 -11.22
C ALA A 190 -5.62 -12.88 -11.27
N ARG A 191 -6.32 -12.72 -10.13
CA ARG A 191 -7.78 -12.80 -10.10
C ARG A 191 -8.42 -11.45 -10.43
N ALA A 192 -9.73 -11.48 -10.71
CA ALA A 192 -10.48 -10.30 -11.15
C ALA A 192 -10.27 -9.09 -10.23
N ILE A 193 -9.94 -7.95 -10.82
CA ILE A 193 -9.79 -6.63 -10.20
C ILE A 193 -8.83 -6.67 -8.99
N PRO A 194 -7.57 -7.10 -9.17
CA PRO A 194 -6.60 -7.14 -8.09
C PRO A 194 -6.05 -5.73 -7.80
N GLY A 195 -5.88 -5.38 -6.55
CA GLY A 195 -5.25 -4.11 -6.12
C GLY A 195 -6.25 -2.96 -5.90
N PRO A 196 -5.74 -1.79 -5.54
CA PRO A 196 -4.33 -1.53 -5.27
C PRO A 196 -3.83 -2.19 -3.97
N GLY A 197 -2.53 -2.33 -3.84
CA GLY A 197 -1.89 -2.90 -2.66
C GLY A 197 -0.40 -2.64 -2.59
N PHE A 198 0.20 -2.88 -1.43
CA PHE A 198 1.59 -2.60 -1.14
C PHE A 198 2.40 -3.85 -0.79
N LEU A 199 3.49 -4.09 -1.53
CA LEU A 199 4.45 -5.14 -1.23
C LEU A 199 5.79 -4.49 -0.85
N THR A 200 6.32 -4.81 0.33
CA THR A 200 7.60 -4.24 0.77
C THR A 200 8.44 -5.24 1.54
N ARG A 201 9.76 -5.24 1.27
CA ARG A 201 10.72 -6.18 1.87
C ARG A 201 10.29 -7.64 1.67
N VAL A 202 9.95 -7.94 0.41
CA VAL A 202 9.48 -9.26 -0.03
C VAL A 202 10.59 -9.99 -0.77
N GLU A 203 10.80 -11.26 -0.45
CA GLU A 203 11.76 -12.14 -1.10
C GLU A 203 11.02 -13.33 -1.73
N VAL A 204 11.28 -13.61 -3.01
CA VAL A 204 10.74 -14.78 -3.69
C VAL A 204 11.86 -15.59 -4.34
N ARG A 205 11.91 -16.90 -4.03
CA ARG A 205 12.90 -17.82 -4.59
C ARG A 205 12.26 -19.02 -5.28
N GLY A 206 12.68 -19.28 -6.52
CA GLY A 206 12.13 -20.34 -7.36
C GLY A 206 10.89 -19.90 -8.12
N TYR A 207 10.06 -20.87 -8.52
CA TYR A 207 8.84 -20.73 -9.32
C TYR A 207 9.07 -20.37 -10.80
N ASP A 208 8.02 -20.52 -11.61
CA ASP A 208 7.98 -19.97 -12.97
C ASP A 208 8.02 -18.44 -12.95
N TYR A 209 7.19 -17.83 -12.12
CA TYR A 209 7.12 -16.38 -11.90
C TYR A 209 7.38 -16.02 -10.44
N GLY A 210 8.21 -15.04 -10.19
CA GLY A 210 8.40 -14.54 -8.83
C GLY A 210 7.13 -13.86 -8.33
N ILE A 211 6.74 -12.78 -9.01
CA ILE A 211 5.47 -12.07 -8.80
C ILE A 211 4.73 -12.01 -10.13
N ARG A 212 3.45 -12.35 -10.10
CA ARG A 212 2.56 -12.36 -11.25
C ARG A 212 1.37 -11.44 -11.01
N VAL A 213 1.17 -10.43 -11.88
CA VAL A 213 0.06 -9.47 -11.82
C VAL A 213 -0.70 -9.52 -13.13
N GLU A 214 -1.97 -9.83 -13.09
CA GLU A 214 -2.82 -9.84 -14.29
C GLU A 214 -4.14 -9.12 -14.03
N ASP A 215 -4.94 -8.98 -15.07
CA ASP A 215 -6.20 -8.25 -15.12
C ASP A 215 -6.03 -6.72 -15.08
N VAL A 216 -7.04 -6.04 -15.53
CA VAL A 216 -7.04 -4.57 -15.64
C VAL A 216 -7.25 -3.91 -14.29
N GLN A 217 -6.74 -2.70 -14.15
CA GLN A 217 -6.97 -1.73 -13.09
C GLN A 217 -6.08 -1.80 -11.85
N TYR A 218 -6.07 -0.74 -11.16
CA TYR A 218 -5.64 -0.26 -9.87
C TYR A 218 -4.15 -0.20 -9.61
N GLY A 219 -3.35 -1.13 -10.02
CA GLY A 219 -1.91 -1.10 -9.81
C GLY A 219 -1.44 -1.52 -8.42
N PHE A 220 -0.19 -1.95 -8.36
CA PHE A 220 0.49 -2.33 -7.13
C PHE A 220 1.75 -1.52 -6.93
N THR A 221 2.03 -1.18 -5.69
CA THR A 221 3.28 -0.56 -5.29
C THR A 221 4.20 -1.60 -4.69
N LEU A 222 5.41 -1.71 -5.22
CA LEU A 222 6.43 -2.66 -4.76
C LEU A 222 7.68 -1.89 -4.35
N GLU A 223 8.21 -2.14 -3.16
CA GLU A 223 9.45 -1.53 -2.70
C GLU A 223 10.34 -2.55 -1.97
N ASN A 224 11.64 -2.57 -2.31
CA ASN A 224 12.59 -3.53 -1.71
C ASN A 224 12.15 -4.99 -1.94
N VAL A 225 12.14 -5.43 -3.20
CA VAL A 225 11.72 -6.77 -3.62
C VAL A 225 12.90 -7.54 -4.20
N TRP A 226 13.13 -8.78 -3.74
CA TRP A 226 14.18 -9.68 -4.19
C TRP A 226 13.57 -10.89 -4.90
N LEU A 227 13.96 -11.09 -6.17
CA LEU A 227 13.47 -12.18 -7.01
C LEU A 227 14.65 -13.01 -7.49
N GLU A 228 14.70 -14.30 -7.14
CA GLU A 228 15.84 -15.17 -7.45
C GLU A 228 15.40 -16.54 -7.96
N GLY A 229 16.01 -16.98 -9.07
CA GLY A 229 15.87 -18.35 -9.57
C GLY A 229 14.53 -18.66 -10.25
N GLN A 230 13.89 -17.68 -10.85
CA GLN A 230 12.65 -17.90 -11.59
C GLN A 230 12.88 -18.59 -12.93
N GLY A 231 11.87 -19.39 -13.36
CA GLY A 231 11.93 -20.17 -14.59
C GLY A 231 11.44 -19.43 -15.85
N LYS A 232 10.60 -18.38 -15.70
CA LYS A 232 10.02 -17.64 -16.83
C LYS A 232 10.25 -16.13 -16.75
N ALA A 233 9.89 -15.49 -15.63
CA ALA A 233 10.16 -14.08 -15.38
C ALA A 233 10.23 -13.78 -13.87
N GLY A 234 11.03 -12.78 -13.49
CA GLY A 234 11.04 -12.28 -12.12
C GLY A 234 9.69 -11.65 -11.76
N LEU A 235 9.40 -10.49 -12.30
CA LEU A 235 8.09 -9.83 -12.26
C LEU A 235 7.40 -9.99 -13.62
N TYR A 236 6.26 -10.64 -13.62
CA TYR A 236 5.38 -10.73 -14.78
C TYR A 236 4.13 -9.88 -14.55
N MET A 237 3.77 -9.07 -15.52
CA MET A 237 2.53 -8.29 -15.47
C MET A 237 1.84 -8.25 -16.82
N LYS A 238 0.50 -8.28 -16.80
CA LYS A 238 -0.33 -8.19 -17.99
C LYS A 238 -1.54 -7.29 -17.74
N ASP A 239 -1.69 -6.28 -18.62
CA ASP A 239 -2.83 -5.35 -18.62
C ASP A 239 -3.09 -4.61 -17.29
N ASN A 240 -2.11 -4.51 -16.39
CA ASN A 240 -2.21 -3.84 -15.09
C ASN A 240 -1.11 -2.78 -14.93
N LEU A 241 -1.04 -2.17 -13.76
CA LEU A 241 -0.03 -1.18 -13.41
C LEU A 241 0.88 -1.71 -12.28
N ALA A 242 2.16 -1.42 -12.35
CA ALA A 242 3.09 -1.66 -11.26
C ALA A 242 4.02 -0.46 -11.06
N HIS A 243 4.18 -0.06 -9.81
CA HIS A 243 5.03 1.05 -9.40
C HIS A 243 6.11 0.50 -8.47
N VAL A 244 7.32 0.36 -9.00
CA VAL A 244 8.35 -0.46 -8.39
C VAL A 244 9.59 0.39 -8.07
N ARG A 245 10.04 0.30 -6.83
CA ARG A 245 11.31 0.87 -6.40
C ARG A 245 12.15 -0.22 -5.74
N ARG A 246 13.43 -0.27 -6.11
CA ARG A 246 14.40 -1.25 -5.57
C ARG A 246 13.95 -2.70 -5.80
N LEU A 247 13.78 -3.04 -7.07
CA LEU A 247 13.70 -4.42 -7.51
C LEU A 247 15.13 -4.96 -7.68
N TYR A 248 15.42 -6.02 -6.96
CA TYR A 248 16.65 -6.78 -7.07
C TYR A 248 16.32 -8.14 -7.69
N SER A 249 16.76 -8.34 -8.93
CA SER A 249 16.48 -9.59 -9.65
C SER A 249 17.78 -10.33 -9.95
N ARG A 250 17.83 -11.63 -9.66
CA ARG A 250 18.94 -12.51 -10.04
C ARG A 250 18.39 -13.73 -10.78
N ASN A 251 18.22 -13.58 -12.09
CA ASN A 251 17.55 -14.55 -12.94
C ASN A 251 18.26 -14.76 -14.26
N ARG A 252 18.10 -15.95 -14.87
CA ARG A 252 18.51 -16.24 -16.26
C ARG A 252 17.41 -15.94 -17.29
N VAL A 253 16.26 -15.54 -16.85
CA VAL A 253 15.09 -15.12 -17.62
C VAL A 253 14.92 -13.61 -17.48
N PRO A 254 14.01 -12.94 -18.22
CA PRO A 254 13.76 -11.52 -18.01
C PRO A 254 13.49 -11.19 -16.55
N ALA A 255 14.13 -10.15 -16.04
CA ALA A 255 13.86 -9.66 -14.71
C ALA A 255 12.41 -9.13 -14.60
N VAL A 256 11.94 -8.48 -15.69
CA VAL A 256 10.58 -7.95 -15.80
C VAL A 256 10.01 -8.26 -17.18
N GLU A 257 8.80 -8.79 -17.21
CA GLU A 257 8.03 -9.04 -18.43
C GLU A 257 6.68 -8.36 -18.34
N VAL A 258 6.41 -7.41 -19.24
CA VAL A 258 5.18 -6.60 -19.30
C VAL A 258 4.46 -6.89 -20.60
N ARG A 259 3.25 -7.41 -20.50
CA ARG A 259 2.40 -7.76 -21.64
C ARG A 259 1.13 -6.91 -21.66
N GLY A 260 0.67 -6.66 -22.86
CA GLY A 260 -0.54 -5.88 -23.13
C GLY A 260 -0.28 -4.37 -23.20
N ASP A 261 -0.95 -3.73 -24.14
CA ASP A 261 -0.81 -2.29 -24.42
C ASP A 261 -1.26 -1.39 -23.28
N SER A 262 -2.18 -1.88 -22.45
CA SER A 262 -2.73 -1.15 -21.31
C SER A 262 -1.83 -1.20 -20.07
N ALA A 263 -0.81 -2.05 -20.06
CA ALA A 263 0.09 -2.19 -18.95
C ALA A 263 0.97 -0.94 -18.77
N VAL A 264 1.26 -0.57 -17.52
CA VAL A 264 2.12 0.55 -17.18
C VAL A 264 3.11 0.15 -16.09
N LEU A 265 4.38 0.23 -16.39
CA LEU A 265 5.46 -0.03 -15.44
C LEU A 265 6.19 1.27 -15.08
N THR A 266 6.26 1.56 -13.78
CA THR A 266 7.21 2.50 -13.21
C THR A 266 8.30 1.71 -12.51
N LEU A 267 9.57 1.86 -12.88
CA LEU A 267 10.68 1.16 -12.24
C LEU A 267 11.81 2.14 -11.92
N VAL A 268 12.16 2.22 -10.65
CA VAL A 268 13.19 3.15 -10.16
C VAL A 268 14.18 2.47 -9.21
N GLU A 269 15.41 2.95 -9.17
CA GLU A 269 16.49 2.51 -8.26
C GLU A 269 16.65 0.97 -8.22
N SER A 270 16.68 0.29 -9.36
CA SER A 270 16.62 -1.17 -9.44
C SER A 270 17.87 -1.80 -10.05
N ASP A 271 18.18 -3.03 -9.60
CA ASP A 271 19.37 -3.79 -10.00
C ASP A 271 18.98 -5.18 -10.52
N LEU A 272 19.20 -5.42 -11.81
CA LEU A 272 18.73 -6.59 -12.54
C LEU A 272 19.94 -7.41 -13.03
N ARG A 273 20.22 -8.55 -12.41
CA ARG A 273 21.44 -9.34 -12.65
C ARG A 273 21.16 -10.79 -13.05
N GLY A 274 22.18 -11.41 -13.61
CA GLY A 274 22.19 -12.82 -13.95
C GLY A 274 22.00 -13.07 -15.44
N GLY A 275 20.96 -12.58 -16.00
CA GLY A 275 20.66 -12.37 -17.40
C GLY A 275 20.77 -13.53 -18.40
N ASP A 276 20.13 -13.30 -19.53
CA ASP A 276 20.37 -13.99 -20.80
C ASP A 276 20.94 -12.97 -21.78
N PRO A 277 22.17 -13.14 -22.29
CA PRO A 277 22.78 -12.18 -23.22
C PRO A 277 22.04 -12.06 -24.56
N ALA A 278 21.06 -12.93 -24.84
CA ALA A 278 20.21 -12.82 -26.02
C ALA A 278 18.95 -11.98 -25.80
N ARG A 279 18.57 -11.70 -24.54
CA ARG A 279 17.30 -11.03 -24.19
C ARG A 279 17.54 -9.74 -23.38
N PRO A 280 16.64 -8.74 -23.47
CA PRO A 280 16.69 -7.59 -22.58
C PRO A 280 16.28 -7.99 -21.15
N ALA A 281 16.74 -7.19 -20.16
CA ALA A 281 16.32 -7.39 -18.77
C ALA A 281 14.82 -7.10 -18.57
N ILE A 282 14.30 -6.13 -19.32
CA ILE A 282 12.90 -5.72 -19.30
C ILE A 282 12.31 -5.89 -20.69
N GLU A 283 11.34 -6.80 -20.81
CA GLU A 283 10.48 -6.93 -21.98
C GLU A 283 9.18 -6.18 -21.72
N CYS A 284 8.88 -5.12 -22.48
CA CYS A 284 7.71 -4.27 -22.23
C CYS A 284 6.95 -3.97 -23.52
N GLU A 285 5.65 -4.34 -23.53
CA GLU A 285 4.70 -3.98 -24.59
C GLU A 285 3.95 -2.68 -24.27
N GLY A 286 3.73 -2.39 -22.99
CA GLY A 286 2.99 -1.24 -22.49
C GLY A 286 3.81 0.04 -22.34
N ALA A 287 3.32 0.94 -21.47
CA ALA A 287 4.02 2.16 -21.13
C ALA A 287 5.08 1.93 -20.04
N LEU A 288 6.20 2.65 -20.11
CA LEU A 288 7.36 2.40 -19.26
C LEU A 288 8.01 3.70 -18.80
N TYR A 289 8.18 3.84 -17.49
CA TYR A 289 9.02 4.87 -16.88
C TYR A 289 10.21 4.23 -16.15
N LEU A 290 11.42 4.60 -16.51
CA LEU A 290 12.65 4.10 -15.90
C LEU A 290 13.50 5.24 -15.33
N ARG A 291 14.02 5.05 -14.12
CA ARG A 291 15.04 5.90 -13.51
C ARG A 291 16.02 5.08 -12.67
N GLN A 292 17.32 5.24 -12.87
CA GLN A 292 18.35 4.53 -12.10
C GLN A 292 18.15 3.01 -12.11
N VAL A 293 17.98 2.42 -13.27
CA VAL A 293 17.87 0.97 -13.45
C VAL A 293 19.14 0.45 -14.09
N GLU A 294 19.82 -0.43 -13.39
CA GLU A 294 21.02 -1.10 -13.85
C GLU A 294 20.73 -2.55 -14.23
N SER A 295 21.38 -3.06 -15.25
CA SER A 295 21.28 -4.46 -15.65
C SER A 295 22.65 -5.03 -16.01
N GLU A 296 22.88 -6.30 -15.65
CA GLU A 296 24.11 -7.03 -15.95
C GLU A 296 23.80 -8.46 -16.39
N GLY A 297 24.51 -8.93 -17.44
CA GLY A 297 24.33 -10.28 -18.00
C GLY A 297 23.22 -10.39 -19.04
N TYR A 298 22.45 -9.34 -19.28
CA TYR A 298 21.43 -9.24 -20.33
C TYR A 298 22.00 -8.57 -21.59
N LYS A 299 21.32 -8.73 -22.72
CA LYS A 299 21.65 -8.03 -23.96
C LYS A 299 21.65 -6.50 -23.75
N GLN A 300 20.67 -6.00 -23.02
CA GLN A 300 20.46 -4.60 -22.68
C GLN A 300 19.39 -4.47 -21.58
N THR A 301 19.23 -3.29 -20.98
CA THR A 301 18.19 -3.07 -19.96
C THR A 301 16.78 -3.19 -20.54
N VAL A 302 16.51 -2.46 -21.63
CA VAL A 302 15.22 -2.48 -22.35
C VAL A 302 15.46 -2.23 -23.83
N GLU A 303 14.63 -2.76 -24.72
CA GLU A 303 14.71 -2.40 -26.14
C GLU A 303 14.27 -0.95 -26.36
N PRO A 304 15.15 -0.09 -26.95
CA PRO A 304 14.84 1.31 -27.15
C PRO A 304 13.87 1.52 -28.31
N GLY A 305 13.24 2.70 -28.37
CA GLY A 305 12.55 3.20 -29.53
C GLY A 305 11.06 2.87 -29.64
N ARG A 306 10.43 2.34 -28.58
CA ARG A 306 8.98 2.24 -28.51
C ARG A 306 8.36 3.58 -28.08
N GLU A 307 7.22 3.93 -28.61
CA GLU A 307 6.38 5.00 -28.06
C GLU A 307 6.04 4.71 -26.61
N ARG A 308 5.80 5.73 -25.81
CA ARG A 308 5.44 5.61 -24.37
C ARG A 308 6.56 5.02 -23.50
N GLN A 309 7.81 5.28 -23.82
CA GLN A 309 8.98 4.96 -22.99
C GLN A 309 9.66 6.24 -22.52
N TRP A 310 9.73 6.43 -21.21
CA TRP A 310 10.42 7.54 -20.56
C TRP A 310 11.59 7.00 -19.74
N ILE A 311 12.80 7.22 -20.24
CA ILE A 311 14.05 6.88 -19.55
C ILE A 311 14.67 8.19 -19.10
N VAL A 312 14.60 8.46 -17.79
CA VAL A 312 14.97 9.75 -17.23
C VAL A 312 16.28 9.67 -16.45
N PRO A 313 17.05 10.76 -16.37
CA PRO A 313 18.29 10.80 -15.61
C PRO A 313 18.08 10.49 -14.12
N ALA A 314 19.14 10.01 -13.47
CA ALA A 314 19.15 9.78 -12.04
C ALA A 314 18.83 11.08 -11.26
N GLU A 315 18.06 10.93 -10.20
CA GLU A 315 17.85 12.01 -9.24
C GLU A 315 19.02 12.03 -8.25
N SER A 316 19.46 13.23 -7.87
CA SER A 316 20.52 13.38 -6.88
C SER A 316 20.05 13.22 -5.45
N THR A 317 18.74 13.22 -5.23
CA THR A 317 18.13 13.17 -3.90
C THR A 317 17.93 11.73 -3.44
N VAL A 318 18.47 11.38 -2.29
CA VAL A 318 18.21 10.10 -1.64
C VAL A 318 16.77 10.09 -1.10
N ILE A 319 15.98 9.10 -1.52
CA ILE A 319 14.62 8.92 -1.02
C ILE A 319 14.68 8.11 0.28
N PRO A 320 14.31 8.69 1.42
CA PRO A 320 14.36 7.98 2.70
C PRO A 320 13.25 6.93 2.80
N GLU A 321 13.51 5.92 3.61
CA GLU A 321 12.50 5.00 4.11
C GLU A 321 11.91 5.54 5.41
N ALA A 322 10.70 5.09 5.76
CA ALA A 322 10.14 5.39 7.06
C ALA A 322 11.06 4.86 8.16
N PRO A 323 11.29 5.61 9.23
CA PRO A 323 12.05 5.09 10.36
C PRO A 323 11.45 3.78 10.87
N ASN A 324 12.30 2.83 11.29
CA ASN A 324 11.84 1.57 11.86
C ASN A 324 11.63 1.71 13.36
N TYR A 325 10.56 1.11 13.85
CA TYR A 325 10.29 0.96 15.28
C TYR A 325 10.46 -0.51 15.70
N PHE A 326 11.27 -0.74 16.73
CA PHE A 326 11.54 -2.08 17.26
C PHE A 326 10.63 -2.40 18.43
N TYR A 327 10.07 -3.60 18.43
CA TYR A 327 9.11 -4.09 19.45
C TYR A 327 9.82 -4.70 20.67
N ALA A 328 10.97 -4.20 21.06
CA ALA A 328 11.89 -4.95 21.91
C ALA A 328 11.42 -5.11 23.36
N ASP A 329 10.62 -4.20 23.91
CA ASP A 329 10.27 -4.22 25.33
C ASP A 329 8.76 -4.06 25.56
N LEU A 330 8.09 -5.18 25.87
CA LEU A 330 6.67 -5.19 26.18
C LEU A 330 6.32 -4.44 27.48
N SER A 331 7.29 -4.18 28.37
CA SER A 331 7.06 -3.38 29.56
C SER A 331 6.78 -1.91 29.26
N ASP A 332 7.15 -1.44 28.03
CA ASP A 332 6.88 -0.10 27.51
C ASP A 332 5.54 -0.01 26.75
N TRP A 333 4.67 -0.99 26.90
CA TRP A 333 3.36 -1.04 26.24
C TRP A 333 2.23 -0.79 27.23
N GLU A 334 1.26 0.04 26.85
CA GLU A 334 0.04 0.32 27.60
C GLU A 334 -1.20 -0.05 26.79
N PRO A 335 -2.05 -0.95 27.28
CA PRO A 335 -3.35 -1.19 26.67
C PRO A 335 -4.30 -0.02 26.90
N VAL A 336 -5.13 0.29 25.89
CA VAL A 336 -6.31 1.12 26.14
C VAL A 336 -7.23 0.33 27.09
N GLY A 337 -7.44 0.88 28.29
CA GLY A 337 -8.26 0.29 29.33
C GLY A 337 -9.75 0.48 29.10
N GLU A 338 -10.54 0.05 30.08
CA GLU A 338 -11.99 0.24 30.09
C GLU A 338 -12.38 1.67 30.50
N ARG A 339 -13.59 2.07 30.09
CA ARG A 339 -14.22 3.31 30.55
C ARG A 339 -14.42 3.27 32.07
N ARG A 340 -14.23 4.40 32.72
CA ARG A 340 -14.61 4.57 34.13
C ARG A 340 -16.10 4.82 34.24
N PRO A 341 -16.72 4.50 35.38
CA PRO A 341 -18.12 4.85 35.63
C PRO A 341 -18.36 6.37 35.41
N GLY A 342 -19.37 6.70 34.61
CA GLY A 342 -19.70 8.09 34.27
C GLY A 342 -19.03 8.66 33.03
N GLU A 343 -18.07 7.97 32.43
CA GLU A 343 -17.49 8.39 31.13
C GLU A 343 -18.49 8.09 30.00
N PRO A 344 -18.81 9.07 29.12
CA PRO A 344 -19.82 8.89 28.08
C PRO A 344 -19.32 7.97 26.96
N ASP A 345 -18.01 7.92 26.73
CA ASP A 345 -17.34 7.19 25.65
C ASP A 345 -15.91 6.79 26.02
N ASP A 346 -15.10 6.39 25.02
CA ASP A 346 -13.74 5.89 25.24
C ASP A 346 -12.67 6.98 25.29
N THR A 347 -13.01 8.26 25.06
CA THR A 347 -12.05 9.37 25.02
C THR A 347 -11.15 9.39 26.27
N GLY A 348 -11.77 9.34 27.46
CA GLY A 348 -11.03 9.35 28.73
C GLY A 348 -10.11 8.15 28.91
N ALA A 349 -10.58 6.96 28.52
CA ALA A 349 -9.78 5.73 28.61
C ALA A 349 -8.56 5.76 27.68
N ILE A 350 -8.75 6.23 26.43
CA ILE A 350 -7.66 6.33 25.47
C ILE A 350 -6.67 7.42 25.90
N GLN A 351 -7.16 8.59 26.35
CA GLN A 351 -6.26 9.67 26.79
C GLN A 351 -5.41 9.24 28.00
N ARG A 352 -5.96 8.48 28.94
CA ARG A 352 -5.19 7.94 30.06
C ARG A 352 -4.07 7.00 29.57
N ALA A 353 -4.33 6.18 28.58
CA ALA A 353 -3.30 5.32 27.99
C ALA A 353 -2.21 6.16 27.30
N LEU A 354 -2.58 7.21 26.54
CA LEU A 354 -1.61 8.13 25.93
C LEU A 354 -0.77 8.88 26.98
N ASP A 355 -1.32 9.19 28.13
CA ASP A 355 -0.65 9.90 29.23
C ASP A 355 0.03 8.94 30.24
N SER A 356 0.06 7.64 30.00
CA SER A 356 0.62 6.61 30.92
C SER A 356 2.14 6.70 31.12
N GLY A 357 2.84 7.45 30.27
CA GLY A 357 4.30 7.50 30.27
C GLY A 357 4.96 6.31 29.57
N LYS A 358 4.18 5.47 28.87
CA LYS A 358 4.68 4.37 28.02
C LYS A 358 4.90 4.84 26.59
N GLY A 359 5.81 4.15 25.89
CA GLY A 359 6.15 4.48 24.51
C GLY A 359 5.15 3.94 23.48
N THR A 360 4.53 2.79 23.75
CA THR A 360 3.53 2.17 22.87
C THR A 360 2.18 2.10 23.55
N VAL A 361 1.17 2.71 22.93
CA VAL A 361 -0.24 2.53 23.30
C VAL A 361 -0.90 1.64 22.27
N TYR A 362 -1.58 0.59 22.71
CA TYR A 362 -2.24 -0.35 21.82
C TYR A 362 -3.71 -0.57 22.16
N PHE A 363 -4.49 -0.82 21.11
CA PHE A 363 -5.91 -1.11 21.23
C PHE A 363 -6.13 -2.62 21.26
N ARG A 364 -6.95 -3.07 22.19
CA ARG A 364 -7.41 -4.46 22.19
C ARG A 364 -8.44 -4.61 21.08
N ASN A 365 -8.11 -5.33 20.07
CA ASN A 365 -8.87 -5.52 18.84
C ASN A 365 -10.22 -6.25 19.06
N THR A 366 -11.09 -5.73 19.86
CA THR A 366 -12.35 -6.41 20.22
C THR A 366 -13.60 -5.60 19.97
N ARG A 367 -13.51 -4.30 19.69
CA ARG A 367 -14.67 -3.41 19.54
C ARG A 367 -14.35 -2.13 18.75
N VAL A 368 -15.40 -1.42 18.37
CA VAL A 368 -15.34 -0.02 17.98
C VAL A 368 -15.14 0.85 19.21
N TYR A 369 -14.19 1.79 19.14
CA TYR A 369 -13.99 2.80 20.19
C TYR A 369 -14.64 4.11 19.79
N PHE A 370 -15.45 4.66 20.67
CA PHE A 370 -16.18 5.90 20.44
C PHE A 370 -15.48 7.07 21.12
N LEU A 371 -15.45 8.22 20.42
CA LEU A 371 -14.77 9.43 20.84
C LEU A 371 -15.73 10.62 20.78
N SER A 372 -15.61 11.56 21.72
CA SER A 372 -16.32 12.84 21.72
C SER A 372 -15.41 14.06 21.83
N GLU A 373 -14.12 13.86 22.11
CA GLU A 373 -13.15 14.92 22.29
C GLU A 373 -11.84 14.58 21.56
N THR A 374 -11.02 15.60 21.34
CA THR A 374 -9.66 15.48 20.78
C THR A 374 -8.75 14.67 21.70
N LEU A 375 -8.14 13.63 21.17
CA LEU A 375 -7.02 12.92 21.80
C LEU A 375 -5.72 13.68 21.56
N VAL A 376 -4.84 13.71 22.56
CA VAL A 376 -3.54 14.39 22.46
C VAL A 376 -2.40 13.41 22.69
N ALA A 377 -1.60 13.20 21.65
CA ALA A 377 -0.37 12.41 21.72
C ALA A 377 0.81 13.30 22.17
N ARG A 378 1.28 13.09 23.39
CA ARG A 378 2.35 13.87 24.04
C ARG A 378 3.20 12.98 24.95
N GLY A 379 4.13 13.58 25.72
CA GLY A 379 4.95 12.85 26.70
C GLY A 379 5.90 11.85 26.04
N LYS A 380 5.81 10.57 26.42
CA LYS A 380 6.70 9.51 25.91
C LYS A 380 6.11 8.72 24.75
N VAL A 381 4.83 8.89 24.43
CA VAL A 381 4.19 8.10 23.38
C VAL A 381 4.88 8.31 22.04
N ARG A 382 5.31 7.21 21.45
CA ARG A 382 5.96 7.14 20.13
C ARG A 382 5.24 6.20 19.16
N ARG A 383 4.28 5.41 19.67
CA ARG A 383 3.48 4.52 18.83
C ARG A 383 2.06 4.40 19.35
N ILE A 384 1.10 4.50 18.43
CA ILE A 384 -0.31 4.24 18.66
C ILE A 384 -0.71 3.14 17.68
N LEU A 385 -1.01 1.95 18.21
CA LEU A 385 -1.20 0.74 17.45
C LEU A 385 -2.65 0.26 17.55
N GLY A 386 -3.38 0.35 16.43
CA GLY A 386 -4.80 0.02 16.36
C GLY A 386 -5.10 -1.48 16.31
N LEU A 387 -4.22 -2.30 15.73
CA LEU A 387 -4.44 -3.74 15.50
C LEU A 387 -5.76 -4.05 14.77
N GLY A 388 -6.16 -3.20 13.81
CA GLY A 388 -7.41 -3.31 13.06
C GLY A 388 -8.64 -2.71 13.76
N THR A 389 -8.44 -2.00 14.86
CA THR A 389 -9.51 -1.32 15.61
C THR A 389 -10.14 -0.18 14.79
N GLU A 390 -11.43 -0.01 14.97
CA GLU A 390 -12.19 1.13 14.45
C GLU A 390 -12.28 2.25 15.49
N LEU A 391 -11.95 3.47 15.07
CA LEU A 391 -12.23 4.70 15.81
C LEU A 391 -13.42 5.42 15.16
N ASN A 392 -14.38 5.82 15.99
CA ASN A 392 -15.65 6.38 15.54
C ASN A 392 -16.09 7.53 16.47
N LEU A 393 -16.61 8.62 15.92
CA LEU A 393 -17.16 9.70 16.72
C LEU A 393 -18.58 9.40 17.25
N GLY A 394 -19.20 8.33 16.80
CA GLY A 394 -20.52 7.91 17.27
C GLY A 394 -21.57 8.99 17.12
N ALA A 395 -22.28 9.27 18.22
CA ALA A 395 -23.29 10.33 18.28
C ALA A 395 -22.71 11.71 18.66
N ALA A 396 -21.40 11.83 18.86
CA ALA A 396 -20.73 13.07 19.25
C ALA A 396 -20.61 14.05 18.06
N LYS A 397 -21.74 14.44 17.51
CA LYS A 397 -21.84 15.33 16.36
C LYS A 397 -21.14 16.66 16.63
N GLU A 398 -21.41 17.27 17.76
CA GLU A 398 -20.70 18.44 18.26
C GLU A 398 -19.51 17.96 19.13
N PRO A 399 -18.31 18.49 18.95
CA PRO A 399 -17.92 19.70 18.22
C PRO A 399 -17.36 19.49 16.81
N PHE A 400 -17.52 18.33 16.19
CA PHE A 400 -16.85 17.96 14.93
C PHE A 400 -17.63 18.33 13.65
N SER A 401 -18.82 18.88 13.77
CA SER A 401 -19.64 19.27 12.59
C SER A 401 -19.31 20.62 11.99
N ASN A 402 -18.57 21.47 12.69
CA ASN A 402 -18.27 22.83 12.22
C ASN A 402 -17.11 22.85 11.22
N ARG A 403 -17.41 23.04 9.92
CA ARG A 403 -16.41 23.15 8.85
C ARG A 403 -15.46 24.33 8.97
N GLU A 404 -15.90 25.43 9.56
CA GLU A 404 -15.11 26.67 9.69
C GLU A 404 -14.14 26.59 10.87
N GLN A 405 -14.45 25.74 11.85
CA GLN A 405 -13.63 25.49 13.03
C GLN A 405 -13.37 23.99 13.19
N PRO A 406 -12.65 23.37 12.24
CA PRO A 406 -12.45 21.93 12.26
C PRO A 406 -11.61 21.49 13.46
N ARG A 407 -11.99 20.36 14.08
CA ARG A 407 -11.32 19.80 15.25
C ARG A 407 -10.63 18.47 14.93
N PRO A 408 -9.42 18.25 15.46
CA PRO A 408 -8.73 16.99 15.29
C PRO A 408 -9.30 15.90 16.20
N LEU A 409 -9.35 14.68 15.68
CA LEU A 409 -9.58 13.48 16.47
C LEU A 409 -8.31 13.13 17.25
N LEU A 410 -7.15 13.20 16.60
CA LEU A 410 -5.84 13.01 17.23
C LEU A 410 -4.94 14.21 16.94
N ARG A 411 -4.44 14.88 17.98
CA ARG A 411 -3.42 15.92 17.87
C ARG A 411 -2.05 15.40 18.31
N VAL A 412 -1.06 15.58 17.46
CA VAL A 412 0.34 15.22 17.72
C VAL A 412 1.09 16.44 18.22
N ASP A 413 1.25 16.56 19.52
CA ASP A 413 1.97 17.65 20.18
C ASP A 413 3.46 17.34 20.34
N PRO A 414 4.30 18.33 20.68
CA PRO A 414 5.69 18.11 21.04
C PRO A 414 5.84 17.08 22.16
N ALA A 415 6.84 16.21 22.05
CA ALA A 415 7.07 15.12 22.97
C ALA A 415 8.56 14.75 23.05
N GLU A 416 8.92 13.85 23.97
CA GLU A 416 10.31 13.37 24.11
C GLU A 416 10.78 12.57 22.89
N ALA A 417 9.88 11.82 22.26
CA ALA A 417 10.22 11.01 21.08
C ALA A 417 10.13 11.83 19.79
N ASP A 418 11.18 11.80 18.98
CA ASP A 418 11.27 12.51 17.70
C ASP A 418 10.33 11.96 16.61
N THR A 419 9.81 10.76 16.81
CA THR A 419 8.92 10.09 15.84
C THR A 419 7.70 9.55 16.55
N ILE A 420 6.54 9.62 15.86
CA ILE A 420 5.31 8.94 16.26
C ILE A 420 4.79 8.08 15.11
N TYR A 421 4.38 6.86 15.45
CA TYR A 421 3.75 5.89 14.53
C TYR A 421 2.27 5.78 14.86
N ILE A 422 1.42 5.87 13.83
CA ILE A 422 -0.04 5.68 13.88
C ILE A 422 -0.34 4.56 12.90
N GLU A 423 -0.71 3.38 13.41
CA GLU A 423 -0.71 2.17 12.60
C GLU A 423 -1.95 1.31 12.82
N ASP A 424 -2.41 0.66 11.74
CA ASP A 424 -3.41 -0.40 11.75
C ASP A 424 -4.79 0.05 12.28
N PHE A 425 -5.27 1.21 11.83
CA PHE A 425 -6.58 1.75 12.19
C PHE A 425 -7.57 1.72 11.02
N LEU A 426 -8.82 1.48 11.38
CA LEU A 426 -9.98 1.88 10.61
C LEU A 426 -10.57 3.16 11.23
N PHE A 427 -10.65 4.22 10.45
CA PHE A 427 -11.29 5.47 10.85
C PHE A 427 -12.67 5.56 10.21
N ASN A 428 -13.70 5.75 11.03
CA ASN A 428 -15.04 6.01 10.54
C ASN A 428 -15.32 7.51 10.70
N ALA A 429 -14.94 8.26 9.67
CA ALA A 429 -15.04 9.70 9.62
C ALA A 429 -16.40 10.12 9.08
N GLN A 430 -17.18 10.88 9.83
CA GLN A 430 -18.57 11.15 9.52
C GLN A 430 -18.91 12.64 9.43
N TYR A 431 -18.11 13.51 10.05
CA TYR A 431 -18.51 14.89 10.23
C TYR A 431 -17.65 15.88 9.43
N PRO A 432 -18.26 16.95 8.88
CA PRO A 432 -17.59 17.87 7.97
C PRO A 432 -16.50 18.75 8.61
N GLY A 433 -16.48 18.90 9.91
CA GLY A 433 -15.44 19.62 10.67
C GLY A 433 -14.41 18.73 11.32
N GLU A 434 -14.41 17.44 11.00
CA GLU A 434 -13.45 16.48 11.51
C GLU A 434 -12.12 16.55 10.79
N VAL A 435 -11.02 16.42 11.54
CA VAL A 435 -9.66 16.20 11.05
C VAL A 435 -9.12 14.95 11.78
N LEU A 436 -8.72 13.91 11.08
CA LEU A 436 -8.25 12.71 11.78
C LEU A 436 -6.95 12.96 12.55
N VAL A 437 -5.95 13.54 11.88
CA VAL A 437 -4.64 13.83 12.50
C VAL A 437 -4.26 15.28 12.28
N GLU A 438 -4.07 16.02 13.37
CA GLU A 438 -3.45 17.35 13.36
C GLU A 438 -2.01 17.24 13.86
N HIS A 439 -1.06 17.53 13.00
CA HIS A 439 0.36 17.50 13.30
C HIS A 439 0.80 18.89 13.82
N ASN A 440 0.99 18.99 15.15
CA ASN A 440 1.28 20.22 15.87
C ASN A 440 2.67 20.20 16.53
N SER A 441 3.67 19.63 15.88
CA SER A 441 5.00 19.47 16.45
C SER A 441 6.07 19.25 15.37
N PRO A 442 7.38 19.42 15.68
CA PRO A 442 8.45 19.10 14.75
C PRO A 442 8.73 17.58 14.62
N ARG A 443 7.96 16.73 15.29
CA ARG A 443 8.14 15.26 15.26
C ARG A 443 7.97 14.71 13.85
N THR A 444 8.66 13.63 13.54
CA THR A 444 8.35 12.81 12.37
C THR A 444 7.05 12.04 12.62
N VAL A 445 6.12 12.09 11.69
CA VAL A 445 4.86 11.32 11.73
C VAL A 445 4.91 10.20 10.71
N VAL A 446 4.63 8.97 11.12
CA VAL A 446 4.48 7.80 10.27
C VAL A 446 3.06 7.28 10.38
N ILE A 447 2.31 7.30 9.28
CA ILE A 447 0.96 6.73 9.20
C ILE A 447 1.04 5.50 8.29
N ARG A 448 0.61 4.35 8.81
CA ARG A 448 0.81 3.07 8.12
C ARG A 448 -0.41 2.17 8.24
N ARG A 449 -0.82 1.54 7.13
CA ARG A 449 -1.94 0.60 7.07
C ARG A 449 -3.21 1.14 7.74
N CYS A 450 -3.55 2.38 7.40
CA CYS A 450 -4.76 3.03 7.87
C CYS A 450 -5.79 3.15 6.75
N LEU A 451 -7.01 2.81 7.07
CA LEU A 451 -8.16 2.82 6.18
C LEU A 451 -9.24 3.72 6.77
N GLY A 452 -9.95 4.47 5.96
CA GLY A 452 -11.07 5.29 6.44
C GLY A 452 -12.26 5.31 5.50
N TRP A 453 -13.44 5.22 6.09
CA TRP A 453 -14.70 5.43 5.40
C TRP A 453 -15.16 6.87 5.58
N VAL A 454 -15.72 7.44 4.52
CA VAL A 454 -16.27 8.79 4.51
C VAL A 454 -17.77 8.71 4.62
N GLY A 455 -18.35 9.38 5.63
CA GLY A 455 -19.79 9.51 5.75
C GLY A 455 -20.36 10.47 4.69
N ALA A 456 -21.66 10.35 4.42
CA ALA A 456 -22.39 11.11 3.41
C ALA A 456 -22.39 12.65 3.63
N GLU A 457 -21.98 13.16 4.79
CA GLU A 457 -21.96 14.59 5.11
C GLU A 457 -20.65 15.31 4.73
N GLY A 458 -19.69 14.60 4.09
CA GLY A 458 -18.55 15.25 3.44
C GLY A 458 -17.36 15.55 4.33
N PHE A 459 -16.89 14.55 5.09
CA PHE A 459 -15.56 14.56 5.71
C PHE A 459 -14.48 14.90 4.68
N ARG A 460 -13.49 15.74 5.05
CA ARG A 460 -12.58 16.29 4.05
C ARG A 460 -11.12 16.36 4.45
N ARG A 461 -10.70 15.97 5.67
CA ARG A 461 -9.30 16.09 6.09
C ARG A 461 -8.85 14.95 6.98
N SER A 462 -8.11 14.02 6.41
CA SER A 462 -7.39 13.02 7.22
C SER A 462 -6.17 13.60 7.91
N TYR A 463 -5.52 14.59 7.29
CA TYR A 463 -4.32 15.19 7.85
C TYR A 463 -4.25 16.68 7.56
N ARG A 464 -3.85 17.43 8.58
CA ARG A 464 -3.33 18.79 8.44
C ARG A 464 -2.17 19.02 9.39
N ASN A 465 -1.33 19.97 9.09
CA ASN A 465 -0.31 20.40 10.03
C ASN A 465 -0.43 21.89 10.36
N THR A 466 0.02 22.26 11.57
CA THR A 466 0.13 23.64 12.04
C THR A 466 1.53 24.18 11.72
N PRO A 467 1.77 25.50 11.86
CA PRO A 467 3.10 26.07 11.72
C PRO A 467 4.15 25.46 12.67
N ALA A 468 3.74 24.87 13.78
CA ALA A 468 4.66 24.16 14.69
C ALA A 468 5.32 22.92 14.09
N ALA A 469 4.76 22.38 13.01
CA ALA A 469 5.30 21.25 12.27
C ALA A 469 6.12 21.66 11.03
N ALA A 470 6.42 22.94 10.84
CA ALA A 470 7.21 23.39 9.69
C ALA A 470 8.57 22.65 9.62
N GLY A 471 8.91 22.11 8.45
CA GLY A 471 10.11 21.28 8.23
C GLY A 471 10.04 19.85 8.77
N ALA A 472 8.94 19.46 9.40
CA ALA A 472 8.76 18.08 9.88
C ALA A 472 8.63 17.09 8.72
N ARG A 473 8.92 15.82 9.01
CA ARG A 473 8.84 14.71 8.06
C ARG A 473 7.58 13.90 8.28
N VAL A 474 6.94 13.52 7.19
CA VAL A 474 5.74 12.69 7.17
C VAL A 474 5.97 11.48 6.26
N PHE A 475 5.73 10.28 6.76
CA PHE A 475 5.78 9.05 5.99
C PHE A 475 4.39 8.41 5.95
N LEU A 476 3.94 8.07 4.74
CA LEU A 476 2.67 7.40 4.50
C LEU A 476 2.94 6.07 3.81
N GLU A 477 2.47 4.97 4.37
CA GLU A 477 2.66 3.63 3.80
C GLU A 477 1.34 2.86 3.81
N ASP A 478 0.82 2.57 2.63
CA ASP A 478 -0.44 1.84 2.45
C ASP A 478 -1.62 2.50 3.18
N VAL A 479 -1.96 3.70 2.74
CA VAL A 479 -2.98 4.54 3.40
C VAL A 479 -4.12 4.83 2.43
N PHE A 480 -5.34 4.49 2.83
CA PHE A 480 -6.59 4.83 2.16
C PHE A 480 -7.41 5.79 3.04
N LEU A 481 -7.17 7.07 2.90
CA LEU A 481 -7.81 8.13 3.69
C LEU A 481 -7.96 9.40 2.85
N PRO A 482 -9.15 10.02 2.78
CA PRO A 482 -9.39 11.22 1.97
C PRO A 482 -8.89 12.50 2.63
N GLY A 483 -8.52 13.50 1.83
CA GLY A 483 -8.26 14.87 2.28
C GLY A 483 -6.95 15.07 3.04
N TRP A 484 -5.93 15.55 2.33
CA TRP A 484 -4.59 15.76 2.88
C TRP A 484 -4.13 17.20 2.65
N GLU A 485 -3.69 17.87 3.69
CA GLU A 485 -3.21 19.24 3.63
C GLU A 485 -1.80 19.31 4.25
N PHE A 486 -0.80 19.51 3.39
CA PHE A 486 0.61 19.63 3.76
C PHE A 486 1.07 21.07 3.58
N ARG A 487 1.66 21.67 4.62
CA ARG A 487 2.16 23.05 4.60
C ARG A 487 3.57 23.13 5.17
N GLY A 488 4.57 23.35 4.31
CA GLY A 488 5.97 23.49 4.71
C GLY A 488 6.58 22.25 5.34
N VAL A 489 6.14 21.04 4.94
CA VAL A 489 6.64 19.75 5.42
C VAL A 489 7.24 18.91 4.30
N GLU A 490 7.98 17.87 4.67
CA GLU A 490 8.53 16.88 3.74
C GLU A 490 7.74 15.56 3.84
N VAL A 491 7.23 15.07 2.73
CA VAL A 491 6.33 13.90 2.68
C VAL A 491 6.88 12.83 1.76
N TRP A 492 6.92 11.60 2.24
CA TRP A 492 7.22 10.40 1.44
C TRP A 492 6.08 9.41 1.57
N ALA A 493 5.40 9.14 0.46
CA ALA A 493 4.25 8.26 0.42
C ALA A 493 4.50 7.03 -0.48
N ARG A 494 4.05 5.86 -0.05
CA ARG A 494 4.02 4.61 -0.80
C ARG A 494 2.63 4.02 -0.72
N GLN A 495 2.08 3.64 -1.85
CA GLN A 495 0.70 3.17 -1.95
C GLN A 495 -0.25 4.13 -1.22
N PHE A 496 -0.41 5.30 -1.83
CA PHE A 496 -1.20 6.39 -1.26
C PHE A 496 -2.52 6.54 -2.02
N ASN A 497 -3.63 6.34 -1.31
CA ASN A 497 -4.96 6.46 -1.85
C ASN A 497 -5.77 7.54 -1.10
N PRO A 498 -5.76 8.81 -1.56
CA PRO A 498 -6.53 9.88 -0.95
C PRO A 498 -7.96 9.98 -1.51
N GLU A 499 -8.50 8.90 -2.03
CA GLU A 499 -9.79 8.83 -2.71
C GLU A 499 -10.92 9.48 -1.91
N ASN A 500 -11.68 10.33 -2.58
CA ASN A 500 -12.90 10.96 -2.10
C ASN A 500 -13.96 10.90 -3.20
N SER A 501 -14.48 9.71 -3.46
CA SER A 501 -15.43 9.46 -4.54
C SER A 501 -16.74 10.25 -4.42
N ASP A 502 -17.15 10.56 -3.19
CA ASP A 502 -18.40 11.28 -2.87
C ASP A 502 -18.21 12.79 -2.68
N GLY A 503 -16.98 13.29 -2.90
CA GLY A 503 -16.67 14.70 -2.78
C GLY A 503 -17.34 15.54 -3.88
N ASP A 504 -17.54 16.83 -3.60
CA ASP A 504 -18.08 17.81 -4.56
C ASP A 504 -17.02 18.48 -5.44
N GLY A 505 -15.73 18.08 -5.30
CA GLY A 505 -14.61 18.70 -6.02
C GLY A 505 -14.24 20.12 -5.56
N SER A 506 -14.84 20.61 -4.50
CA SER A 506 -14.56 21.98 -4.00
C SER A 506 -13.20 22.12 -3.30
N LEU A 507 -12.63 21.01 -2.82
CA LEU A 507 -11.32 20.94 -2.20
C LEU A 507 -10.44 19.90 -2.88
N PRO A 508 -9.13 20.14 -3.01
CA PRO A 508 -8.23 19.13 -3.51
C PRO A 508 -8.15 17.95 -2.53
N GLN A 509 -8.02 16.74 -3.08
CA GLN A 509 -7.78 15.55 -2.27
C GLN A 509 -6.41 15.61 -1.59
N VAL A 510 -5.42 16.20 -2.26
CA VAL A 510 -4.10 16.52 -1.71
C VAL A 510 -3.73 17.96 -2.01
N LEU A 511 -3.53 18.75 -0.98
CA LEU A 511 -2.95 20.10 -1.07
C LEU A 511 -1.51 20.07 -0.53
N SER A 512 -0.57 20.51 -1.37
CA SER A 512 0.85 20.71 -1.03
C SER A 512 1.20 22.19 -1.13
N ALA A 513 1.25 22.89 0.00
CA ALA A 513 1.65 24.29 0.04
C ALA A 513 3.07 24.42 0.59
N ASP A 514 4.00 24.94 -0.21
CA ASP A 514 5.42 25.05 0.12
C ASP A 514 6.06 23.78 0.71
N SER A 515 5.52 22.62 0.35
CA SER A 515 5.94 21.30 0.85
C SER A 515 6.69 20.50 -0.22
N ARG A 516 7.49 19.52 0.21
CA ARG A 516 8.14 18.58 -0.68
C ARG A 516 7.45 17.23 -0.61
N LEU A 517 6.83 16.79 -1.69
CA LEU A 517 6.14 15.51 -1.79
C LEU A 517 6.88 14.56 -2.73
N TRP A 518 7.14 13.36 -2.26
CA TRP A 518 7.55 12.24 -3.09
C TRP A 518 6.55 11.10 -2.90
N ILE A 519 5.93 10.64 -3.98
CA ILE A 519 4.85 9.66 -3.97
C ILE A 519 5.17 8.56 -4.98
N LEU A 520 5.18 7.30 -4.54
CA LEU A 520 5.25 6.10 -5.38
C LEU A 520 3.97 5.30 -5.23
N GLY A 521 3.23 5.15 -6.34
CA GLY A 521 1.93 4.51 -6.33
C GLY A 521 0.84 5.39 -5.68
N PHE A 522 0.07 6.01 -6.53
CA PHE A 522 -1.04 6.88 -6.16
C PHE A 522 -2.30 6.42 -6.87
N LYS A 523 -3.32 6.04 -6.11
CA LYS A 523 -4.61 5.71 -6.70
C LYS A 523 -5.65 6.68 -6.18
N THR A 524 -6.46 7.21 -7.06
CA THR A 524 -7.60 8.02 -6.63
C THR A 524 -8.73 8.02 -7.66
N GLU A 525 -9.90 8.41 -7.21
CA GLU A 525 -11.08 8.57 -8.04
C GLU A 525 -11.97 9.71 -7.54
N GLY A 526 -13.01 9.99 -8.30
CA GLY A 526 -14.00 10.99 -7.95
C GLY A 526 -13.76 12.33 -8.64
N PRO A 527 -14.34 13.41 -8.14
CA PRO A 527 -14.16 14.73 -8.72
C PRO A 527 -12.76 15.29 -8.41
N ALA A 528 -12.14 15.90 -9.43
CA ALA A 528 -10.90 16.67 -9.27
C ALA A 528 -11.16 17.97 -8.45
N PRO A 529 -10.11 18.60 -7.88
CA PRO A 529 -8.68 18.31 -8.07
C PRO A 529 -8.17 17.16 -7.22
N PHE A 530 -7.28 16.33 -7.79
CA PHE A 530 -6.62 15.27 -7.04
C PHE A 530 -5.41 15.77 -6.26
N LEU A 531 -4.56 16.59 -6.92
CA LEU A 531 -3.39 17.16 -6.29
C LEU A 531 -3.18 18.61 -6.76
N VAL A 532 -3.04 19.50 -5.78
CA VAL A 532 -2.65 20.91 -5.99
C VAL A 532 -1.34 21.16 -5.27
N SER A 533 -0.31 21.56 -6.02
CA SER A 533 0.97 22.04 -5.48
C SER A 533 1.04 23.53 -5.63
N ARG A 534 1.30 24.26 -4.54
CA ARG A 534 1.28 25.72 -4.50
C ARG A 534 2.50 26.28 -3.78
N GLY A 535 3.02 27.38 -4.30
CA GLY A 535 4.13 28.14 -3.72
C GLY A 535 5.50 27.77 -4.29
N PRO A 536 6.47 28.70 -4.25
CA PRO A 536 7.76 28.54 -4.90
C PRO A 536 8.67 27.48 -4.24
N ALA A 537 8.39 27.10 -2.99
CA ALA A 537 9.10 26.03 -2.30
C ALA A 537 8.44 24.64 -2.51
N ALA A 538 7.23 24.60 -3.09
CA ALA A 538 6.54 23.34 -3.34
C ALA A 538 7.22 22.56 -4.46
N ARG A 539 7.55 21.30 -4.16
CA ARG A 539 8.08 20.34 -5.13
C ARG A 539 7.36 19.01 -4.98
N THR A 540 6.76 18.54 -6.06
CA THR A 540 6.07 17.25 -6.08
C THR A 540 6.72 16.30 -7.08
N VAL A 541 7.09 15.10 -6.61
CA VAL A 541 7.46 13.96 -7.44
C VAL A 541 6.38 12.91 -7.28
N LEU A 542 5.61 12.65 -8.33
CA LEU A 542 4.51 11.69 -8.34
C LEU A 542 4.80 10.62 -9.38
N LEU A 543 5.15 9.43 -8.95
CA LEU A 543 5.54 8.32 -9.80
C LEU A 543 4.50 7.20 -9.73
N GLY A 544 3.87 6.91 -10.86
CA GLY A 544 2.89 5.85 -10.96
C GLY A 544 1.55 6.21 -10.30
N ALA A 545 0.87 7.22 -10.84
CA ALA A 545 -0.48 7.52 -10.42
C ALA A 545 -1.49 6.83 -11.36
N TYR A 546 -2.59 6.40 -10.76
CA TYR A 546 -3.77 5.94 -11.45
C TYR A 546 -5.01 6.68 -10.93
N ASN A 547 -5.69 7.37 -11.82
CA ASN A 547 -6.89 8.11 -11.46
C ASN A 547 -7.99 7.97 -12.53
N TYR A 548 -9.23 8.07 -12.10
CA TYR A 548 -10.37 7.98 -12.99
C TYR A 548 -11.60 8.76 -12.50
N VAL A 549 -12.50 9.04 -13.45
CA VAL A 549 -13.82 9.57 -13.14
C VAL A 549 -14.69 8.42 -12.64
N SER A 550 -15.07 8.46 -11.36
CA SER A 550 -15.88 7.39 -10.77
C SER A 550 -17.34 7.47 -11.16
N ALA A 551 -18.05 6.40 -10.86
CA ALA A 551 -19.48 6.31 -11.04
C ALA A 551 -20.29 7.34 -10.24
N ALA A 552 -19.78 7.72 -9.08
CA ALA A 552 -20.39 8.68 -8.18
C ALA A 552 -20.02 10.13 -8.51
N SER A 553 -19.07 10.35 -9.46
CA SER A 553 -18.67 11.70 -9.85
C SER A 553 -19.85 12.48 -10.44
N PRO A 554 -20.01 13.76 -10.09
CA PRO A 554 -21.03 14.62 -10.67
C PRO A 554 -20.95 14.67 -12.20
N GLN A 555 -22.09 14.71 -12.87
CA GLN A 555 -22.15 14.89 -14.33
C GLN A 555 -23.11 16.05 -14.68
N PRO A 556 -22.68 17.03 -15.50
CA PRO A 556 -21.30 17.19 -16.00
C PRO A 556 -20.28 17.40 -14.87
N LEU A 557 -19.01 17.13 -15.15
CA LEU A 557 -17.95 17.46 -14.19
C LEU A 557 -17.98 18.95 -13.85
N PRO A 558 -17.69 19.34 -12.58
CA PRO A 558 -17.66 20.74 -12.22
C PRO A 558 -16.78 21.57 -13.15
N ALA A 559 -17.25 22.74 -13.56
CA ALA A 559 -16.53 23.60 -14.49
C ALA A 559 -15.14 23.93 -13.95
N GLY A 560 -14.11 23.72 -14.77
CA GLY A 560 -12.72 23.93 -14.38
C GLY A 560 -12.10 22.83 -13.56
N SER A 561 -12.74 21.67 -13.41
CA SER A 561 -12.14 20.46 -12.82
C SER A 561 -10.85 20.10 -13.52
N VAL A 562 -9.73 20.12 -12.76
CA VAL A 562 -8.38 19.79 -13.24
C VAL A 562 -7.74 18.82 -12.25
N PRO A 563 -7.39 17.59 -12.67
CA PRO A 563 -6.75 16.60 -11.83
C PRO A 563 -5.51 17.10 -11.10
N TYR A 564 -4.60 17.77 -11.80
CA TYR A 564 -3.33 18.21 -11.27
C TYR A 564 -3.13 19.71 -11.52
N SER A 565 -2.81 20.48 -10.49
CA SER A 565 -2.52 21.92 -10.61
C SER A 565 -1.19 22.28 -9.93
N LEU A 566 -0.37 23.02 -10.65
CA LEU A 566 0.87 23.65 -10.14
C LEU A 566 0.66 25.15 -10.16
N GLU A 567 0.72 25.77 -9.00
CA GLU A 567 0.37 27.17 -8.80
C GLU A 567 1.51 27.91 -8.10
N GLU A 568 1.63 29.21 -8.37
CA GLU A 568 2.54 30.12 -7.66
C GLU A 568 4.01 29.68 -7.70
N GLY A 569 4.48 29.17 -8.85
CA GLY A 569 5.87 28.76 -9.05
C GLY A 569 6.23 27.37 -8.52
N ALA A 570 5.26 26.56 -8.17
CA ALA A 570 5.47 25.17 -7.77
C ALA A 570 6.14 24.33 -8.86
N SER A 571 7.01 23.42 -8.46
CA SER A 571 7.68 22.48 -9.37
C SER A 571 7.16 21.05 -9.22
N ALA A 572 7.12 20.30 -10.31
CA ALA A 572 6.72 18.92 -10.26
C ALA A 572 7.40 18.04 -11.31
N GLU A 573 7.44 16.75 -10.97
CA GLU A 573 7.63 15.64 -11.88
C GLU A 573 6.49 14.67 -11.68
N LEU A 574 5.70 14.43 -12.73
CA LEU A 574 4.48 13.64 -12.67
C LEU A 574 4.52 12.54 -13.74
N PHE A 575 4.36 11.29 -13.31
CA PHE A 575 4.08 10.18 -14.21
C PHE A 575 2.77 9.52 -13.77
N PHE A 576 1.74 9.66 -14.59
CA PHE A 576 0.41 9.19 -14.24
C PHE A 576 -0.34 8.57 -15.42
N THR A 577 -1.34 7.80 -15.06
CA THR A 577 -2.36 7.29 -15.98
C THR A 577 -3.74 7.73 -15.52
N THR A 578 -4.61 7.96 -16.48
CA THR A 578 -6.00 8.29 -16.21
C THR A 578 -6.92 7.46 -17.08
N GLU A 579 -8.10 7.22 -16.57
CA GLU A 579 -9.10 6.41 -17.25
C GLU A 579 -10.52 6.97 -17.06
N ASN A 580 -11.41 6.67 -18.01
CA ASN A 580 -12.82 6.95 -17.87
C ASN A 580 -13.60 5.72 -18.36
N PHE A 581 -14.10 4.93 -17.41
CA PHE A 581 -14.78 3.67 -17.68
C PHE A 581 -16.18 3.81 -18.24
N ARG A 582 -16.76 5.01 -18.24
CA ARG A 582 -18.16 5.18 -18.57
C ARG A 582 -18.35 5.79 -19.96
N GLU A 583 -19.03 5.07 -20.79
CA GLU A 583 -19.55 5.59 -22.04
C GLU A 583 -20.54 6.74 -21.74
N GLY A 584 -20.41 7.85 -22.47
CA GLY A 584 -21.27 9.02 -22.30
C GLY A 584 -20.94 9.94 -21.12
N HIS A 585 -19.98 9.62 -20.26
CA HIS A 585 -19.51 10.53 -19.21
C HIS A 585 -18.46 11.50 -19.75
N ASP A 586 -18.51 12.72 -19.22
CA ASP A 586 -17.49 13.73 -19.53
C ASP A 586 -16.12 13.29 -19.01
N ASP A 587 -15.11 13.68 -19.76
CA ASP A 587 -13.72 13.56 -19.37
C ASP A 587 -13.18 14.93 -18.93
N TYR A 588 -12.01 14.95 -18.26
CA TYR A 588 -11.38 16.22 -17.93
C TYR A 588 -10.93 16.95 -19.20
N ALA A 589 -11.40 18.17 -19.38
CA ALA A 589 -10.96 19.01 -20.52
C ALA A 589 -9.47 19.37 -20.40
N THR A 590 -8.99 19.50 -19.17
CA THR A 590 -7.58 19.78 -18.82
C THR A 590 -7.14 18.80 -17.74
N TYR A 591 -6.07 18.08 -17.96
CA TYR A 591 -5.50 17.13 -16.99
C TYR A 591 -4.46 17.74 -16.08
N LEU A 592 -3.70 18.70 -16.59
CA LEU A 592 -2.68 19.42 -15.84
C LEU A 592 -2.75 20.90 -16.16
N ARG A 593 -2.78 21.71 -15.11
CA ARG A 593 -2.57 23.15 -15.16
C ARG A 593 -1.26 23.51 -14.45
N ALA A 594 -0.38 24.20 -15.15
CA ALA A 594 0.86 24.74 -14.61
C ALA A 594 1.03 26.18 -15.12
N ASP A 595 1.94 26.96 -14.54
CA ASP A 595 2.18 28.33 -14.95
C ASP A 595 2.44 28.45 -16.47
N GLY A 596 1.46 28.96 -17.21
CA GLY A 596 1.51 29.11 -18.66
C GLY A 596 1.26 27.85 -19.49
N VAL A 597 1.01 26.70 -18.87
CA VAL A 597 0.77 25.40 -19.53
C VAL A 597 -0.58 24.81 -19.10
N ASN A 598 -1.39 24.43 -20.09
CA ASN A 598 -2.60 23.62 -19.86
C ASN A 598 -2.52 22.40 -20.78
N LEU A 599 -2.35 21.22 -20.21
CA LEU A 599 -2.33 19.97 -20.96
C LEU A 599 -3.75 19.40 -21.03
N ARG A 600 -4.28 19.30 -22.24
CA ARG A 600 -5.62 18.81 -22.53
C ARG A 600 -5.58 17.32 -22.85
N GLY A 601 -6.70 16.63 -22.75
CA GLY A 601 -6.79 15.22 -23.09
C GLY A 601 -6.32 14.89 -24.51
N ALA A 602 -6.55 15.80 -25.47
CA ALA A 602 -6.08 15.64 -26.85
C ALA A 602 -4.54 15.70 -27.01
N ASP A 603 -3.84 16.34 -26.06
CA ASP A 603 -2.39 16.51 -26.09
C ASP A 603 -1.64 15.32 -25.47
N LEU A 604 -2.37 14.36 -24.88
CA LEU A 604 -1.81 13.23 -24.15
C LEU A 604 -1.84 11.95 -24.98
N PRO A 605 -0.77 11.13 -24.93
CA PRO A 605 -0.77 9.81 -25.54
C PRO A 605 -1.90 8.93 -25.02
N ALA A 606 -2.55 8.20 -25.91
CA ALA A 606 -3.49 7.16 -25.50
C ALA A 606 -2.75 6.07 -24.71
N ARG A 607 -3.37 5.55 -23.65
CA ARG A 607 -2.81 4.45 -22.86
C ARG A 607 -2.85 3.14 -23.66
N TRP A 608 -3.95 2.91 -24.37
CA TRP A 608 -4.12 1.78 -25.29
C TRP A 608 -4.91 2.18 -26.53
N ASP A 609 -4.87 1.36 -27.55
CA ASP A 609 -5.59 1.55 -28.80
C ASP A 609 -6.96 0.85 -28.75
N GLY A 610 -8.02 1.52 -28.64
CA GLY A 610 -9.33 1.06 -29.08
C GLY A 610 -10.31 0.53 -28.04
N ARG A 611 -9.94 0.13 -26.80
CA ARG A 611 -10.94 -0.28 -25.81
C ARG A 611 -11.51 0.90 -25.02
N ASN A 612 -10.69 1.89 -24.74
CA ASN A 612 -11.12 3.11 -24.07
C ASN A 612 -10.32 4.31 -24.60
N PRO A 613 -10.85 5.05 -25.59
CA PRO A 613 -10.15 6.17 -26.21
C PRO A 613 -9.89 7.35 -25.25
N LYS A 614 -10.48 7.32 -24.05
CA LYS A 614 -10.30 8.34 -23.02
C LYS A 614 -9.19 8.00 -22.03
N SER A 615 -8.61 6.78 -22.08
CA SER A 615 -7.47 6.43 -21.24
C SER A 615 -6.19 7.07 -21.74
N ARG A 616 -5.43 7.70 -20.83
CA ARG A 616 -4.20 8.42 -21.12
C ARG A 616 -3.06 8.01 -20.23
N VAL A 617 -1.83 8.13 -20.72
CA VAL A 617 -0.60 8.03 -19.93
C VAL A 617 0.23 9.28 -20.18
N MET A 618 0.89 9.79 -19.14
CA MET A 618 1.64 11.03 -19.24
C MET A 618 2.86 11.07 -18.34
N TYR A 619 3.91 11.66 -18.89
CA TYR A 619 5.05 12.17 -18.15
C TYR A 619 5.14 13.70 -18.32
N TYR A 620 5.29 14.40 -17.21
CA TYR A 620 5.49 15.85 -17.18
C TYR A 620 6.57 16.21 -16.17
N GLN A 621 7.43 17.12 -16.56
CA GLN A 621 8.43 17.70 -15.68
C GLN A 621 8.57 19.19 -15.96
N ASN A 622 8.50 20.04 -14.92
CA ASN A 622 9.00 21.40 -14.95
C ASN A 622 10.13 21.56 -13.93
N ALA A 623 11.17 22.25 -14.33
CA ALA A 623 12.14 22.78 -13.39
C ALA A 623 11.58 24.07 -12.85
N GLY A 624 11.25 24.14 -11.56
CA GLY A 624 10.90 25.42 -10.91
C GLY A 624 11.81 26.53 -11.41
N SER A 625 11.37 27.74 -11.54
CA SER A 625 11.84 28.92 -12.31
C SER A 625 13.35 29.20 -12.45
N ALA A 626 14.17 28.17 -12.63
CA ALA A 626 15.56 28.27 -13.05
C ALA A 626 15.65 27.99 -14.55
N ARG A 627 15.36 29.05 -15.34
CA ARG A 627 15.68 29.23 -16.77
C ARG A 627 15.51 27.99 -17.68
N SER A 628 14.43 28.06 -18.48
CA SER A 628 14.36 27.34 -19.77
C SER A 628 15.71 27.39 -20.48
N ARG A 629 16.34 26.24 -20.67
CA ARG A 629 17.29 26.05 -21.77
C ARG A 629 16.61 25.22 -22.83
N LYS A 630 16.51 25.86 -24.00
CA LYS A 630 16.02 25.32 -25.28
C LYS A 630 16.57 23.95 -25.60
#